data_65568ba30a6b45f53d1c41e0964f0198
#
_entry.id   65568ba30a6b45f53d1c41e0964f0198
#
_cell.length_a   1.000
_cell.length_b   1.000
_cell.length_c   1.000
_cell.angle_alpha   90.00
_cell.angle_beta   90.00
_cell.angle_gamma   90.00
#
_symmetry.space_group_name_H-M   'P 1'
#
loop_
_entity.id
_entity.type
_entity.pdbx_description
1 polymer ?
#
loop_
_entity_poly.entity_id
_entity_poly.type
_entity_poly.pdbx_seq_one_letter_code
_entity_poly.pdbx_strand_id
1 'polypeptide(L)'
;MSISIPEELLGRIDQFADNYGYTGRSEVLREAGRNLLGEFENEKLEGRELMGVVTVVFDYETTSVEEKMMRLRHEHEGIVASNFHRVDSDHVGGRHCMELFVLEGSLEEISTFVRKVRATKDTLTVDYSVLPVDDFGPLADMD
;
A
#
# COMPACT_ATOMS: atom_id res chain seq x y z
N MET A 1 21.20 13.98 -11.96
CA MET A 1 20.18 14.10 -10.89
C MET A 1 20.76 13.61 -9.57
N SER A 2 20.61 14.36 -8.53
CA SER A 2 21.07 13.93 -7.20
C SER A 2 19.85 13.72 -6.29
N ILE A 3 19.96 12.71 -5.42
CA ILE A 3 18.93 12.35 -4.47
C ILE A 3 19.54 12.32 -3.09
N SER A 4 18.88 12.93 -2.11
CA SER A 4 19.29 12.87 -0.73
C SER A 4 18.66 11.67 -0.04
N ILE A 5 19.49 10.80 0.51
CA ILE A 5 19.05 9.60 1.23
C ILE A 5 19.73 9.59 2.60
N PRO A 6 18.99 9.34 3.71
CA PRO A 6 19.62 9.24 5.03
C PRO A 6 20.71 8.15 5.04
N GLU A 7 21.80 8.43 5.75
CA GLU A 7 22.96 7.53 5.81
C GLU A 7 22.58 6.13 6.30
N GLU A 8 21.71 6.03 7.28
CA GLU A 8 21.28 4.75 7.80
C GLU A 8 20.58 3.91 6.73
N LEU A 9 19.68 4.52 5.96
CA LEU A 9 19.01 3.83 4.86
C LEU A 9 19.99 3.45 3.77
N LEU A 10 20.91 4.33 3.44
CA LEU A 10 21.91 4.07 2.41
C LEU A 10 22.80 2.88 2.79
N GLY A 11 23.21 2.80 4.07
CA GLY A 11 23.98 1.66 4.58
C GLY A 11 23.23 0.35 4.45
N ARG A 12 21.94 0.37 4.73
CA ARG A 12 21.07 -0.80 4.58
C ARG A 12 20.92 -1.22 3.11
N ILE A 13 20.83 -0.26 2.21
CA ILE A 13 20.78 -0.52 0.77
C ILE A 13 22.10 -1.15 0.30
N ASP A 14 23.24 -0.62 0.75
CA ASP A 14 24.54 -1.18 0.39
C ASP A 14 24.69 -2.62 0.89
N GLN A 15 24.27 -2.89 2.10
CA GLN A 15 24.30 -4.24 2.66
C GLN A 15 23.39 -5.20 1.91
N PHE A 16 22.20 -4.73 1.54
CA PHE A 16 21.27 -5.50 0.73
C PHE A 16 21.89 -5.85 -0.64
N ALA A 17 22.54 -4.88 -1.27
CA ALA A 17 23.21 -5.10 -2.55
C ALA A 17 24.25 -6.21 -2.44
N ASP A 18 25.10 -6.17 -1.42
CA ASP A 18 26.13 -7.18 -1.20
C ASP A 18 25.53 -8.56 -0.93
N ASN A 19 24.47 -8.62 -0.10
CA ASN A 19 23.87 -9.89 0.31
C ASN A 19 23.13 -10.59 -0.83
N TYR A 20 22.60 -9.84 -1.78
CA TYR A 20 21.73 -10.38 -2.83
C TYR A 20 22.34 -10.28 -4.26
N GLY A 21 23.63 -9.96 -4.35
CA GLY A 21 24.34 -10.02 -5.61
C GLY A 21 24.11 -8.88 -6.58
N TYR A 22 23.65 -7.74 -6.09
CA TYR A 22 23.52 -6.53 -6.90
C TYR A 22 24.89 -5.88 -7.10
N THR A 23 25.06 -5.20 -8.22
CA THR A 23 26.32 -4.52 -8.53
C THR A 23 26.58 -3.30 -7.66
N GLY A 24 25.53 -2.72 -7.09
CA GLY A 24 25.66 -1.58 -6.18
C GLY A 24 24.31 -0.93 -5.89
N ARG A 25 24.36 0.18 -5.15
CA ARG A 25 23.17 0.91 -4.68
C ARG A 25 22.29 1.42 -5.83
N SER A 26 22.90 1.83 -6.92
CA SER A 26 22.15 2.35 -8.07
C SER A 26 21.24 1.30 -8.69
N GLU A 27 21.72 0.06 -8.79
CA GLU A 27 20.92 -1.05 -9.31
C GLU A 27 19.76 -1.37 -8.39
N VAL A 28 20.00 -1.42 -7.07
CA VAL A 28 18.94 -1.64 -6.08
C VAL A 28 17.87 -0.56 -6.19
N LEU A 29 18.28 0.70 -6.27
CA LEU A 29 17.34 1.82 -6.36
C LEU A 29 16.54 1.81 -7.66
N ARG A 30 17.19 1.46 -8.78
CA ARG A 30 16.47 1.36 -10.05
C ARG A 30 15.43 0.26 -10.03
N GLU A 31 15.78 -0.90 -9.50
CA GLU A 31 14.85 -2.02 -9.39
C GLU A 31 13.70 -1.70 -8.45
N ALA A 32 14.00 -1.11 -7.30
CA ALA A 32 12.98 -0.70 -6.35
C ALA A 32 12.00 0.31 -6.97
N GLY A 33 12.53 1.28 -7.71
CA GLY A 33 11.71 2.26 -8.43
C GLY A 33 10.80 1.61 -9.46
N ARG A 34 11.34 0.72 -10.29
CA ARG A 34 10.56 0.00 -11.28
C ARG A 34 9.47 -0.86 -10.65
N ASN A 35 9.80 -1.55 -9.56
CA ASN A 35 8.84 -2.39 -8.86
C ASN A 35 7.70 -1.57 -8.27
N LEU A 36 8.02 -0.45 -7.62
CA LEU A 36 7.02 0.42 -7.03
C LEU A 36 6.11 1.04 -8.10
N LEU A 37 6.70 1.56 -9.16
CA LEU A 37 5.93 2.13 -10.27
C LEU A 37 5.08 1.06 -10.97
N GLY A 38 5.63 -0.13 -11.13
CA GLY A 38 4.94 -1.25 -11.78
C GLY A 38 3.66 -1.67 -11.09
N GLU A 39 3.52 -1.40 -9.79
CA GLU A 39 2.30 -1.73 -9.06
C GLU A 39 1.10 -0.93 -9.55
N PHE A 40 1.29 0.31 -10.00
CA PHE A 40 0.21 1.17 -10.47
C PHE A 40 0.32 1.58 -11.94
N GLU A 41 1.50 1.52 -12.53
CA GLU A 41 1.71 1.91 -13.92
C GLU A 41 1.83 0.72 -14.86
N ASN A 42 1.52 -0.48 -14.38
CA ASN A 42 1.57 -1.67 -15.19
C ASN A 42 0.41 -1.66 -16.20
N GLU A 43 0.73 -1.64 -17.49
CA GLU A 43 -0.26 -1.66 -18.57
C GLU A 43 -1.21 -2.87 -18.47
N LYS A 44 -0.75 -3.96 -17.87
CA LYS A 44 -1.57 -5.16 -17.67
C LYS A 44 -2.72 -4.94 -16.69
N LEU A 45 -2.64 -3.88 -15.87
CA LEU A 45 -3.69 -3.56 -14.90
C LEU A 45 -4.69 -2.53 -15.42
N GLU A 46 -4.34 -1.80 -16.49
CA GLU A 46 -5.21 -0.79 -17.06
C GLU A 46 -6.41 -1.42 -17.74
N GLY A 47 -7.57 -0.82 -17.55
CA GLY A 47 -8.82 -1.27 -18.16
C GLY A 47 -9.37 -2.57 -17.57
N ARG A 48 -8.79 -3.06 -16.49
CA ARG A 48 -9.20 -4.31 -15.85
C ARG A 48 -9.86 -4.02 -14.51
N GLU A 49 -10.66 -4.96 -14.07
CA GLU A 49 -11.21 -4.92 -12.73
C GLU A 49 -10.22 -5.53 -11.75
N LEU A 50 -9.94 -4.81 -10.67
CA LEU A 50 -8.91 -5.15 -9.73
C LEU A 50 -9.49 -5.31 -8.32
N MET A 51 -8.83 -6.15 -7.54
CA MET A 51 -9.02 -6.21 -6.10
C MET A 51 -7.77 -5.62 -5.44
N GLY A 52 -7.97 -4.74 -4.49
CA GLY A 52 -6.87 -4.15 -3.73
C GLY A 52 -7.04 -4.37 -2.25
N VAL A 53 -5.93 -4.49 -1.54
CA VAL A 53 -5.91 -4.52 -0.08
C VAL A 53 -5.02 -3.37 0.37
N VAL A 54 -5.57 -2.50 1.20
CA VAL A 54 -4.85 -1.36 1.78
C VAL A 54 -4.82 -1.52 3.29
N THR A 55 -3.64 -1.52 3.86
CA THR A 55 -3.45 -1.61 5.30
C THR A 55 -2.89 -0.29 5.81
N VAL A 56 -3.56 0.28 6.81
CA VAL A 56 -3.16 1.55 7.42
C VAL A 56 -2.95 1.32 8.91
N VAL A 57 -1.80 1.75 9.41
CA VAL A 57 -1.51 1.73 10.85
C VAL A 57 -1.39 3.17 11.32
N PHE A 58 -2.08 3.50 12.39
CA PHE A 58 -2.04 4.83 12.97
C PHE A 58 -2.15 4.78 14.50
N ASP A 59 -1.82 5.89 15.15
CA ASP A 59 -1.90 5.99 16.59
C ASP A 59 -3.35 6.17 17.01
N TYR A 60 -3.84 5.31 17.89
CA TYR A 60 -5.21 5.33 18.38
C TYR A 60 -5.56 6.64 19.09
N GLU A 61 -4.59 7.27 19.74
CA GLU A 61 -4.83 8.53 20.44
C GLU A 61 -5.05 9.71 19.50
N THR A 62 -4.72 9.53 18.22
CA THR A 62 -4.96 10.54 17.19
C THR A 62 -6.35 10.34 16.59
N THR A 63 -7.39 10.78 17.30
CA THR A 63 -8.80 10.59 16.91
C THR A 63 -9.12 11.13 15.51
N SER A 64 -8.41 12.16 15.07
CA SER A 64 -8.61 12.75 13.75
C SER A 64 -8.33 11.78 12.61
N VAL A 65 -7.42 10.82 12.80
CA VAL A 65 -7.09 9.82 11.76
C VAL A 65 -8.26 8.85 11.60
N GLU A 66 -8.83 8.38 12.70
CA GLU A 66 -9.98 7.47 12.66
C GLU A 66 -11.17 8.10 11.95
N GLU A 67 -11.48 9.36 12.23
CA GLU A 67 -12.55 10.09 11.56
C GLU A 67 -12.27 10.23 10.05
N LYS A 68 -11.03 10.51 9.68
CA LYS A 68 -10.63 10.63 8.28
C LYS A 68 -10.74 9.30 7.53
N MET A 69 -10.37 8.19 8.17
CA MET A 69 -10.51 6.87 7.57
C MET A 69 -11.99 6.52 7.35
N MET A 70 -12.83 6.84 8.32
CA MET A 70 -14.28 6.65 8.18
C MET A 70 -14.85 7.50 7.05
N ARG A 71 -14.40 8.73 6.93
CA ARG A 71 -14.83 9.63 5.84
C ARG A 71 -14.41 9.10 4.49
N LEU A 72 -13.16 8.62 4.35
CA LEU A 72 -12.67 8.03 3.11
C LEU A 72 -13.50 6.81 2.72
N ARG A 73 -13.84 5.97 3.68
CA ARG A 73 -14.70 4.82 3.42
C ARG A 73 -16.06 5.24 2.86
N HIS A 74 -16.66 6.28 3.40
CA HIS A 74 -17.94 6.80 2.91
C HIS A 74 -17.82 7.45 1.54
N GLU A 75 -16.78 8.24 1.33
CA GLU A 75 -16.54 8.90 0.03
C GLU A 75 -16.31 7.89 -1.09
N HIS A 76 -15.76 6.73 -0.77
CA HIS A 76 -15.40 5.69 -1.72
C HIS A 76 -16.21 4.40 -1.52
N GLU A 77 -17.41 4.51 -0.99
CA GLU A 77 -18.23 3.31 -0.70
C GLU A 77 -18.49 2.43 -1.93
N GLY A 78 -18.42 3.01 -3.12
CA GLY A 78 -18.58 2.25 -4.37
C GLY A 78 -17.46 1.27 -4.64
N ILE A 79 -16.28 1.48 -4.07
CA ILE A 79 -15.12 0.58 -4.28
C ILE A 79 -14.70 -0.14 -3.00
N VAL A 80 -15.14 0.30 -1.82
CA VAL A 80 -14.81 -0.37 -0.57
C VAL A 80 -15.75 -1.57 -0.38
N ALA A 81 -15.25 -2.76 -0.66
CA ALA A 81 -16.01 -4.00 -0.53
C ALA A 81 -16.16 -4.42 0.92
N SER A 82 -15.11 -4.27 1.71
CA SER A 82 -15.14 -4.52 3.14
C SER A 82 -14.02 -3.76 3.84
N ASN A 83 -14.14 -3.63 5.15
CA ASN A 83 -13.08 -3.09 5.96
C ASN A 83 -13.02 -3.82 7.30
N PHE A 84 -11.84 -3.88 7.85
CA PHE A 84 -11.58 -4.48 9.15
C PHE A 84 -10.79 -3.48 10.00
N HIS A 85 -11.20 -3.32 11.24
CA HIS A 85 -10.56 -2.38 12.16
C HIS A 85 -10.15 -3.12 13.43
N ARG A 86 -8.92 -2.93 13.86
CA ARG A 86 -8.42 -3.51 15.10
C ARG A 86 -7.65 -2.48 15.90
N VAL A 87 -7.93 -2.43 17.20
CA VAL A 87 -7.18 -1.64 18.17
C VAL A 87 -6.33 -2.59 19.00
N ASP A 88 -5.03 -2.35 19.03
CA ASP A 88 -4.12 -3.08 19.92
C ASP A 88 -3.97 -2.27 21.20
N SER A 89 -4.58 -2.76 22.28
CA SER A 89 -4.60 -2.06 23.57
C SER A 89 -3.51 -2.52 24.54
N ASP A 90 -2.79 -3.58 24.22
CA ASP A 90 -1.86 -4.23 25.15
C ASP A 90 -0.39 -3.95 24.87
N HIS A 91 -0.08 -3.08 23.91
CA HIS A 91 1.30 -2.79 23.53
C HIS A 91 1.98 -1.82 24.49
N VAL A 92 3.17 -2.21 24.94
CA VAL A 92 4.06 -1.32 25.71
C VAL A 92 4.59 -0.25 24.75
N GLY A 93 4.18 1.00 24.92
CA GLY A 93 4.65 2.10 24.10
C GLY A 93 3.59 2.80 23.26
N GLY A 94 2.32 2.47 23.45
CA GLY A 94 1.23 3.16 22.78
C GLY A 94 0.22 2.22 22.16
N ARG A 95 -0.94 2.78 21.85
CA ARG A 95 -2.02 2.06 21.19
C ARG A 95 -1.93 2.30 19.69
N HIS A 96 -1.92 1.23 18.94
CA HIS A 96 -1.95 1.30 17.49
C HIS A 96 -3.28 0.78 16.97
N CYS A 97 -3.84 1.48 16.01
CA CYS A 97 -4.98 1.00 15.25
C CYS A 97 -4.52 0.51 13.91
N MET A 98 -5.07 -0.60 13.48
CA MET A 98 -4.91 -1.11 12.13
C MET A 98 -6.25 -1.06 11.45
N GLU A 99 -6.31 -0.41 10.29
CA GLU A 99 -7.46 -0.40 9.41
C GLU A 99 -7.07 -1.12 8.13
N LEU A 100 -7.87 -2.09 7.72
CA LEU A 100 -7.64 -2.83 6.50
C LEU A 100 -8.85 -2.65 5.60
N PHE A 101 -8.61 -2.19 4.37
CA PHE A 101 -9.66 -2.00 3.37
C PHE A 101 -9.48 -3.01 2.25
N VAL A 102 -10.56 -3.67 1.89
CA VAL A 102 -10.63 -4.49 0.68
C VAL A 102 -11.38 -3.69 -0.36
N LEU A 103 -10.71 -3.42 -1.47
CA LEU A 103 -11.23 -2.57 -2.54
C LEU A 103 -11.47 -3.38 -3.80
N GLU A 104 -12.51 -3.02 -4.53
CA GLU A 104 -12.79 -3.55 -5.87
C GLU A 104 -13.06 -2.38 -6.80
N GLY A 105 -12.33 -2.30 -7.89
CA GLY A 105 -12.49 -1.22 -8.84
C GLY A 105 -11.40 -1.16 -9.87
N SER A 106 -11.34 -0.06 -10.59
CA SER A 106 -10.30 0.20 -11.56
C SER A 106 -9.00 0.62 -10.89
N LEU A 107 -7.92 0.55 -11.64
CA LEU A 107 -6.61 1.02 -11.16
C LEU A 107 -6.68 2.49 -10.73
N GLU A 108 -7.36 3.32 -11.50
CA GLU A 108 -7.51 4.75 -11.17
C GLU A 108 -8.25 4.96 -9.86
N GLU A 109 -9.35 4.24 -9.66
CA GLU A 109 -10.13 4.34 -8.42
C GLU A 109 -9.34 3.90 -7.20
N ILE A 110 -8.64 2.77 -7.30
CA ILE A 110 -7.83 2.23 -6.21
C ILE A 110 -6.64 3.14 -5.90
N SER A 111 -5.94 3.60 -6.93
CA SER A 111 -4.80 4.50 -6.72
C SER A 111 -5.21 5.85 -6.13
N THR A 112 -6.38 6.35 -6.49
CA THR A 112 -6.93 7.57 -5.89
C THR A 112 -7.18 7.37 -4.38
N PHE A 113 -7.77 6.24 -4.02
CA PHE A 113 -8.00 5.90 -2.62
C PHE A 113 -6.69 5.81 -1.83
N VAL A 114 -5.71 5.07 -2.35
CA VAL A 114 -4.40 4.92 -1.70
C VAL A 114 -3.72 6.27 -1.53
N ARG A 115 -3.78 7.12 -2.55
CA ARG A 115 -3.19 8.45 -2.49
C ARG A 115 -3.81 9.30 -1.38
N LYS A 116 -5.13 9.25 -1.23
CA LYS A 116 -5.83 9.97 -0.16
C LYS A 116 -5.47 9.44 1.23
N VAL A 117 -5.33 8.14 1.36
CA VAL A 117 -4.89 7.53 2.62
C VAL A 117 -3.48 8.01 2.96
N ARG A 118 -2.57 7.99 2.01
CA ARG A 118 -1.18 8.44 2.22
C ARG A 118 -1.09 9.93 2.53
N ALA A 119 -1.98 10.73 1.99
CA ALA A 119 -2.03 12.17 2.24
C ALA A 119 -2.60 12.48 3.63
N THR A 120 -3.19 11.51 4.31
CA THR A 120 -3.72 11.69 5.64
C THR A 120 -2.57 11.83 6.64
N LYS A 121 -2.52 12.98 7.30
CA LYS A 121 -1.51 13.26 8.29
C LYS A 121 -1.65 12.31 9.49
N ASP A 122 -0.52 11.96 10.08
CA ASP A 122 -0.42 11.12 11.28
C ASP A 122 -0.69 9.63 11.06
N THR A 123 -0.71 9.15 9.82
CA THR A 123 -0.60 7.73 9.56
C THR A 123 0.86 7.29 9.75
N LEU A 124 1.05 6.15 10.40
CA LEU A 124 2.37 5.60 10.66
C LEU A 124 2.88 4.76 9.50
N THR A 125 2.01 3.93 8.95
CA THR A 125 2.35 3.04 7.86
C THR A 125 1.15 2.87 6.95
N VAL A 126 1.39 2.92 5.65
CA VAL A 126 0.39 2.59 4.62
C VAL A 126 1.01 1.58 3.68
N ASP A 127 0.39 0.43 3.57
CA ASP A 127 0.81 -0.62 2.67
C ASP A 127 -0.36 -1.04 1.79
N TYR A 128 -0.07 -1.51 0.58
CA TYR A 128 -1.13 -1.91 -0.33
C TYR A 128 -0.64 -2.97 -1.32
N SER A 129 -1.59 -3.76 -1.82
CA SER A 129 -1.35 -4.69 -2.91
C SER A 129 -2.56 -4.70 -3.85
N VAL A 130 -2.33 -4.99 -5.12
CA VAL A 130 -3.36 -4.96 -6.16
C VAL A 130 -3.25 -6.24 -6.98
N LEU A 131 -4.40 -6.88 -7.21
CA LEU A 131 -4.50 -8.11 -7.98
C LEU A 131 -5.59 -7.97 -9.06
N PRO A 132 -5.32 -8.39 -10.30
CA PRO A 132 -6.38 -8.44 -11.31
C PRO A 132 -7.33 -9.61 -11.02
N VAL A 133 -8.62 -9.32 -10.89
CA VAL A 133 -9.63 -10.33 -10.53
C VAL A 133 -10.04 -11.15 -11.74
N ASP A 134 -10.04 -10.55 -12.91
CA ASP A 134 -10.44 -11.18 -14.15
C ASP A 134 -9.44 -12.23 -14.67
N ASP A 135 -8.21 -12.25 -14.13
CA ASP A 135 -7.21 -13.26 -14.47
C ASP A 135 -7.52 -14.64 -13.94
N PHE A 136 -8.38 -14.72 -12.92
CA PHE A 136 -8.68 -16.00 -12.30
C PHE A 136 -9.65 -16.85 -13.13
N GLY A 137 -10.34 -16.22 -14.08
CA GLY A 137 -11.30 -16.91 -14.92
C GLY A 137 -12.39 -17.65 -14.15
N PRO A 138 -13.44 -18.14 -14.81
CA PRO A 138 -14.39 -19.00 -14.13
C PRO A 138 -13.72 -20.33 -13.77
N LEU A 139 -13.98 -20.83 -12.57
CA LEU A 139 -13.45 -22.12 -12.12
C LEU A 139 -13.79 -23.26 -13.09
N ALA A 140 -14.91 -23.13 -13.81
CA ALA A 140 -15.32 -24.09 -14.81
C ALA A 140 -14.35 -24.22 -15.99
N ASP A 141 -13.57 -23.19 -16.27
CA ASP A 141 -12.57 -23.19 -17.33
C ASP A 141 -11.24 -23.84 -16.92
N MET A 142 -11.12 -24.24 -15.68
CA MET A 142 -9.92 -24.86 -15.13
C MET A 142 -9.94 -26.38 -15.18
N ASP A 143 -10.99 -26.97 -15.65
CA ASP A 143 -11.13 -28.43 -15.78
C ASP A 143 -10.44 -28.98 -17.03
#